data_3d5a69b11e25907c8736cabeb8b14e91
#
_entry.id   3d5a69b11e25907c8736cabeb8b14e91
#
_cell.length_a   1.000
_cell.length_b   1.000
_cell.length_c   1.000
_cell.angle_alpha   90.00
_cell.angle_beta   90.00
_cell.angle_gamma   90.00
#
_symmetry.space_group_name_H-M   'P 1'
#
loop_
_entity.id
_entity.type
_entity.pdbx_description
1 polymer ?
#
loop_
_entity_poly.entity_id
_entity_poly.type
_entity_poly.pdbx_seq_one_letter_code
_entity_poly.pdbx_strand_id
1 'polypeptide(L)'
;MRTKTVLPAALAATLLTLLTTALTALPATAGAAAPAPTLGACAPGQLCLWPKSDFKGKAQRYELADTDVESCVRLPAGVAAQALANRTGRPVTAYQSAECAETGEFETYPGRGTWTPQTPYQVRAFKIWER
;
A
#
# COMPACT_ATOMS: atom_id res chain seq x y z
N MET A 1 -30.93 -80.18 -50.67
CA MET A 1 -31.53 -79.92 -49.37
C MET A 1 -30.64 -78.99 -48.64
N ARG A 2 -31.17 -78.02 -47.99
CA ARG A 2 -30.56 -76.72 -47.74
C ARG A 2 -29.61 -76.72 -46.52
N THR A 3 -28.36 -76.45 -46.82
CA THR A 3 -27.34 -76.15 -45.79
C THR A 3 -27.46 -74.72 -45.38
N LYS A 4 -27.76 -74.49 -44.14
CA LYS A 4 -27.75 -73.14 -43.51
C LYS A 4 -26.37 -72.82 -43.01
N THR A 5 -25.72 -71.90 -43.61
CA THR A 5 -24.45 -71.38 -43.20
C THR A 5 -24.70 -70.35 -42.10
N VAL A 6 -24.18 -70.65 -40.93
CA VAL A 6 -24.21 -69.68 -39.79
C VAL A 6 -22.90 -68.95 -39.82
N LEU A 7 -22.97 -67.61 -40.00
CA LEU A 7 -21.82 -66.73 -39.83
C LEU A 7 -21.59 -66.43 -38.35
N PRO A 8 -20.35 -66.52 -37.91
CA PRO A 8 -20.06 -66.00 -36.53
C PRO A 8 -19.96 -64.48 -36.55
N ALA A 9 -20.70 -63.85 -35.67
CA ALA A 9 -20.59 -62.44 -35.42
C ALA A 9 -19.25 -62.12 -34.74
N ALA A 10 -18.46 -61.32 -35.41
CA ALA A 10 -17.23 -60.79 -34.85
C ALA A 10 -17.60 -59.66 -33.83
N LEU A 11 -17.37 -59.89 -32.55
CA LEU A 11 -17.45 -58.88 -31.52
C LEU A 11 -16.21 -58.01 -31.67
N ALA A 12 -16.39 -56.83 -32.21
CA ALA A 12 -15.38 -55.80 -32.17
C ALA A 12 -15.43 -55.15 -30.78
N ALA A 13 -14.50 -55.54 -29.92
CA ALA A 13 -14.28 -54.84 -28.67
C ALA A 13 -13.58 -53.52 -28.96
N THR A 14 -14.33 -52.42 -28.98
CA THR A 14 -13.74 -51.08 -28.98
C THR A 14 -13.25 -50.76 -27.57
N LEU A 15 -11.95 -50.85 -27.43
CA LEU A 15 -11.25 -50.32 -26.25
C LEU A 15 -11.35 -48.78 -26.27
N LEU A 16 -12.27 -48.24 -25.51
CA LEU A 16 -12.34 -46.82 -25.26
C LEU A 16 -11.21 -46.48 -24.27
N THR A 17 -10.06 -46.07 -24.76
CA THR A 17 -9.01 -45.51 -23.93
C THR A 17 -9.48 -44.13 -23.46
N LEU A 18 -9.96 -44.09 -22.22
CA LEU A 18 -10.17 -42.82 -21.49
C LEU A 18 -8.80 -42.18 -21.29
N LEU A 19 -8.47 -41.22 -22.16
CA LEU A 19 -7.38 -40.31 -21.89
C LEU A 19 -7.84 -39.40 -20.75
N THR A 20 -7.54 -39.81 -19.52
CA THR A 20 -7.62 -38.89 -18.36
C THR A 20 -6.47 -37.89 -18.51
N THR A 21 -6.76 -36.77 -19.12
CA THR A 21 -5.88 -35.61 -19.00
C THR A 21 -5.90 -35.18 -17.55
N ALA A 22 -4.90 -35.65 -16.80
CA ALA A 22 -4.63 -35.09 -15.50
C ALA A 22 -4.26 -33.60 -15.72
N LEU A 23 -5.21 -32.71 -15.47
CA LEU A 23 -4.92 -31.30 -15.31
C LEU A 23 -4.07 -31.20 -14.06
N THR A 24 -2.76 -31.24 -14.20
CA THR A 24 -1.86 -30.83 -13.14
C THR A 24 -2.04 -29.33 -13.02
N ALA A 25 -2.93 -28.92 -12.09
CA ALA A 25 -2.95 -27.55 -11.63
C ALA A 25 -1.56 -27.29 -11.04
N LEU A 26 -0.71 -26.59 -11.79
CA LEU A 26 0.49 -26.03 -11.23
C LEU A 26 0.04 -25.17 -10.04
N PRO A 27 0.59 -25.38 -8.84
CA PRO A 27 0.34 -24.45 -7.77
C PRO A 27 0.77 -23.09 -8.33
N ALA A 28 -0.18 -22.16 -8.44
CA ALA A 28 0.18 -20.78 -8.68
C ALA A 28 1.10 -20.43 -7.53
N THR A 29 2.41 -20.44 -7.77
CA THR A 29 3.32 -19.73 -6.91
C THR A 29 2.80 -18.31 -6.95
N ALA A 30 2.07 -17.90 -5.91
CA ALA A 30 1.83 -16.51 -5.65
C ALA A 30 3.22 -15.90 -5.74
N GLY A 31 3.49 -15.19 -6.86
CA GLY A 31 4.77 -14.51 -7.04
C GLY A 31 5.02 -13.79 -5.74
N ALA A 32 6.21 -13.95 -5.14
CA ALA A 32 6.54 -13.34 -3.87
C ALA A 32 6.07 -11.89 -3.96
N ALA A 33 4.91 -11.58 -3.34
CA ALA A 33 4.44 -10.24 -3.21
C ALA A 33 5.60 -9.50 -2.55
N ALA A 34 6.08 -8.41 -3.18
CA ALA A 34 7.02 -7.53 -2.52
C ALA A 34 6.51 -7.34 -1.09
N PRO A 35 7.35 -7.54 -0.06
CA PRO A 35 6.89 -7.39 1.32
C PRO A 35 6.19 -6.04 1.42
N ALA A 36 4.99 -6.03 2.01
CA ALA A 36 4.25 -4.79 2.25
C ALA A 36 5.23 -3.80 2.88
N PRO A 37 5.27 -2.52 2.41
CA PRO A 37 6.18 -1.55 2.98
C PRO A 37 5.97 -1.53 4.50
N THR A 38 7.04 -1.69 5.25
CA THR A 38 6.98 -1.61 6.71
C THR A 38 6.61 -0.18 7.06
N LEU A 39 5.43 0.00 7.63
CA LEU A 39 5.00 1.30 8.13
C LEU A 39 5.85 1.71 9.32
N GLY A 40 6.14 3.00 9.42
CA GLY A 40 6.82 3.54 10.59
C GLY A 40 5.92 3.53 11.83
N ALA A 41 6.52 3.65 13.02
CA ALA A 41 5.76 3.75 14.27
C ALA A 41 5.12 5.14 14.39
N CYS A 42 3.79 5.19 14.34
CA CYS A 42 3.00 6.40 14.54
C CYS A 42 1.70 6.02 15.24
N ALA A 43 1.46 6.53 16.42
CA ALA A 43 0.31 6.22 17.23
C ALA A 43 -0.93 7.01 16.78
N PRO A 44 -2.15 6.53 17.07
CA PRO A 44 -3.36 7.34 16.89
C PRO A 44 -3.24 8.69 17.60
N GLY A 45 -3.70 9.75 16.94
CA GLY A 45 -3.59 11.11 17.44
C GLY A 45 -2.28 11.82 17.08
N GLN A 46 -1.36 11.15 16.41
CA GLN A 46 -0.07 11.72 16.03
C GLN A 46 0.03 12.06 14.54
N LEU A 47 0.75 13.12 14.27
CA LEU A 47 1.40 13.37 12.98
C LEU A 47 2.87 12.98 13.12
N CYS A 48 3.33 12.09 12.27
CA CYS A 48 4.71 11.62 12.29
C CYS A 48 5.38 11.96 10.96
N LEU A 49 6.60 12.48 11.05
CA LEU A 49 7.39 12.88 9.88
C LEU A 49 8.79 12.27 9.98
N TRP A 50 9.25 11.64 8.91
CA TRP A 50 10.56 10.99 8.85
C TRP A 50 11.47 11.71 7.87
N PRO A 51 12.77 11.82 8.19
CA PRO A 51 13.74 12.55 7.35
C PRO A 51 14.03 11.83 6.03
N LYS A 52 13.75 10.55 5.95
CA LYS A 52 14.01 9.73 4.76
C LYS A 52 12.73 9.06 4.28
N SER A 53 12.69 8.72 2.99
CA SER A 53 11.62 7.92 2.43
C SER A 53 11.48 6.57 3.13
N ASP A 54 10.34 5.92 2.93
CA ASP A 54 10.01 4.62 3.51
C ASP A 54 10.03 4.60 5.04
N PHE A 55 9.67 5.74 5.66
CA PHE A 55 9.57 5.89 7.11
C PHE A 55 10.88 5.59 7.85
N LYS A 56 12.00 6.00 7.26
CA LYS A 56 13.34 5.75 7.82
C LYS A 56 13.92 7.00 8.47
N GLY A 57 14.80 6.75 9.43
CA GLY A 57 15.44 7.78 10.23
C GLY A 57 14.63 8.13 11.48
N LYS A 58 15.10 9.12 12.22
CA LYS A 58 14.46 9.56 13.46
C LYS A 58 13.23 10.41 13.15
N ALA A 59 12.05 9.90 13.49
CA ALA A 59 10.79 10.61 13.30
C ALA A 59 10.65 11.81 14.21
N GLN A 60 10.06 12.88 13.67
CA GLN A 60 9.44 13.95 14.44
C GLN A 60 7.98 13.57 14.67
N ARG A 61 7.53 13.54 15.92
CA ARG A 61 6.15 13.19 16.29
C ARG A 61 5.48 14.36 16.98
N TYR A 62 4.28 14.65 16.52
CA TYR A 62 3.47 15.75 17.04
C TYR A 62 2.13 15.20 17.49
N GLU A 63 1.83 15.34 18.77
CA GLU A 63 0.52 14.99 19.32
C GLU A 63 -0.50 16.07 18.95
N LEU A 64 -1.67 15.69 18.45
CA LEU A 64 -2.73 16.64 18.18
C LEU A 64 -3.12 17.45 19.43
N ALA A 65 -3.16 16.78 20.59
CA ALA A 65 -3.51 17.42 21.85
C ALA A 65 -2.55 18.53 22.29
N ASP A 66 -1.28 18.47 21.83
CA ASP A 66 -0.21 19.38 22.23
C ASP A 66 0.22 20.32 21.09
N THR A 67 -0.48 20.28 19.97
CA THR A 67 -0.11 21.06 18.79
C THR A 67 -1.22 22.05 18.44
N ASP A 68 -0.85 23.31 18.22
CA ASP A 68 -1.82 24.32 17.82
C ASP A 68 -2.38 24.02 16.43
N VAL A 69 -3.70 23.97 16.31
CA VAL A 69 -4.38 23.82 15.03
C VAL A 69 -4.41 25.15 14.28
N GLU A 70 -4.50 25.10 12.96
CA GLU A 70 -4.54 26.26 12.05
C GLU A 70 -3.34 27.22 12.18
N SER A 71 -2.29 26.75 12.82
CA SER A 71 -1.02 27.46 12.97
C SER A 71 0.08 26.76 12.18
N CYS A 72 0.97 27.56 11.61
CA CYS A 72 2.15 27.01 10.94
C CYS A 72 3.13 26.47 11.97
N VAL A 73 3.35 25.16 11.93
CA VAL A 73 4.32 24.48 12.78
C VAL A 73 5.56 24.16 11.95
N ARG A 74 6.65 24.81 12.27
CA ARG A 74 7.94 24.60 11.62
C ARG A 74 8.62 23.37 12.20
N LEU A 75 9.21 22.54 11.35
CA LEU A 75 10.12 21.50 11.82
C LEU A 75 11.39 22.13 12.42
N PRO A 76 12.10 21.41 13.30
CA PRO A 76 13.36 21.93 13.86
C PRO A 76 14.32 22.38 12.75
N ALA A 77 15.15 23.38 13.03
CA ALA A 77 16.11 23.92 12.09
C ALA A 77 17.00 22.81 11.52
N GLY A 78 17.16 22.80 10.19
CA GLY A 78 17.96 21.79 9.48
C GLY A 78 17.25 20.44 9.30
N VAL A 79 16.04 20.28 9.83
CA VAL A 79 15.23 19.06 9.65
C VAL A 79 14.25 19.25 8.50
N ALA A 80 14.22 18.28 7.61
CA ALA A 80 13.20 18.17 6.57
C ALA A 80 12.67 16.73 6.56
N ALA A 81 11.43 16.54 6.13
CA ALA A 81 10.83 15.23 6.06
C ALA A 81 10.57 14.82 4.61
N GLN A 82 10.72 13.53 4.33
CA GLN A 82 10.43 12.90 3.05
C GLN A 82 9.35 11.82 3.13
N ALA A 83 8.92 11.47 4.34
CA ALA A 83 7.81 10.57 4.57
C ALA A 83 6.98 11.08 5.74
N LEU A 84 5.68 10.80 5.71
CA LEU A 84 4.79 11.21 6.79
C LEU A 84 3.66 10.18 7.01
N ALA A 85 3.10 10.21 8.21
CA ALA A 85 1.85 9.56 8.55
C ALA A 85 0.95 10.53 9.31
N ASN A 86 -0.24 10.73 8.80
CA ASN A 86 -1.25 11.55 9.46
C ASN A 86 -2.26 10.66 10.18
N ARG A 87 -2.11 10.52 11.49
CA ARG A 87 -3.04 9.79 12.35
C ARG A 87 -3.79 10.69 13.32
N THR A 88 -3.79 12.00 13.06
CA THR A 88 -4.43 12.98 13.92
C THR A 88 -5.96 12.94 13.87
N GLY A 89 -6.55 12.36 12.83
CA GLY A 89 -7.98 12.45 12.57
C GLY A 89 -8.40 13.77 11.93
N ARG A 90 -7.46 14.64 11.59
CA ARG A 90 -7.69 15.95 10.97
C ARG A 90 -6.87 16.12 9.69
N PRO A 91 -7.33 16.91 8.71
CA PRO A 91 -6.50 17.21 7.55
C PRO A 91 -5.22 17.93 7.98
N VAL A 92 -4.11 17.58 7.35
CA VAL A 92 -2.81 18.21 7.57
C VAL A 92 -2.25 18.65 6.23
N THR A 93 -1.89 19.92 6.12
CA THR A 93 -1.14 20.40 4.97
C THR A 93 0.34 20.41 5.32
N ALA A 94 1.14 19.75 4.49
CA ALA A 94 2.58 19.75 4.57
C ALA A 94 3.15 20.73 3.55
N TYR A 95 4.13 21.53 3.96
CA TYR A 95 4.70 22.61 3.16
C TYR A 95 6.19 22.39 2.94
N GLN A 96 6.62 22.70 1.73
CA GLN A 96 8.04 22.83 1.42
C GLN A 96 8.65 24.06 2.12
N SER A 97 7.89 25.16 2.19
CA SER A 97 8.27 26.36 2.90
C SER A 97 8.24 26.15 4.42
N ALA A 98 9.27 26.58 5.11
CA ALA A 98 9.31 26.57 6.57
C ALA A 98 8.32 27.55 7.20
N GLU A 99 7.79 28.50 6.44
CA GLU A 99 6.82 29.52 6.86
C GLU A 99 5.39 29.17 6.42
N CYS A 100 5.14 27.96 5.91
CA CYS A 100 3.86 27.55 5.34
C CYS A 100 3.40 28.48 4.20
N ALA A 101 4.34 28.96 3.40
CA ALA A 101 4.03 29.80 2.25
C ALA A 101 3.52 28.94 1.09
N GLU A 102 2.41 29.35 0.49
CA GLU A 102 1.78 28.66 -0.63
C GLU A 102 2.44 28.99 -1.99
N THR A 103 3.47 29.81 -1.98
CA THR A 103 4.35 30.04 -3.14
C THR A 103 5.32 28.87 -3.40
N GLY A 104 5.57 28.05 -2.40
CA GLY A 104 6.25 26.77 -2.53
C GLY A 104 5.26 25.62 -2.74
N GLU A 105 5.77 24.40 -2.78
CA GLU A 105 4.95 23.21 -2.86
C GLU A 105 4.21 22.94 -1.55
N PHE A 106 2.98 22.50 -1.65
CA PHE A 106 2.21 22.04 -0.49
C PHE A 106 1.16 21.00 -0.92
N GLU A 107 0.81 20.14 0.00
CA GLU A 107 -0.21 19.13 -0.21
C GLU A 107 -0.95 18.85 1.09
N THR A 108 -2.27 18.65 1.00
CA THR A 108 -3.11 18.33 2.15
C THR A 108 -3.40 16.84 2.21
N TYR A 109 -3.10 16.24 3.34
CA TYR A 109 -3.30 14.82 3.61
C TYR A 109 -4.51 14.62 4.51
N PRO A 110 -5.45 13.75 4.12
CA PRO A 110 -6.62 13.46 4.93
C PRO A 110 -6.27 12.89 6.31
N GLY A 111 -7.11 13.18 7.29
CA GLY A 111 -6.90 12.74 8.68
C GLY A 111 -7.26 11.28 8.96
N ARG A 112 -7.63 10.50 7.95
CA ARG A 112 -8.10 9.12 8.10
C ARG A 112 -6.98 8.07 8.13
N GLY A 113 -5.81 8.42 8.64
CA GLY A 113 -4.69 7.49 8.68
C GLY A 113 -3.94 7.41 7.36
N THR A 114 -3.56 8.53 6.79
CA THR A 114 -2.74 8.59 5.58
C THR A 114 -1.30 8.24 5.90
N TRP A 115 -0.74 7.31 5.13
CA TRP A 115 0.66 6.91 5.18
C TRP A 115 1.30 7.19 3.84
N THR A 116 2.26 8.11 3.82
CA THR A 116 2.95 8.56 2.61
C THR A 116 4.42 8.19 2.71
N PRO A 117 4.86 7.13 2.01
CA PRO A 117 6.25 6.66 2.11
C PRO A 117 7.25 7.62 1.46
N GLN A 118 6.78 8.46 0.55
CA GLN A 118 7.59 9.50 -0.06
C GLN A 118 6.73 10.69 -0.43
N THR A 119 7.06 11.85 0.15
CA THR A 119 6.46 13.12 -0.23
C THR A 119 7.07 13.63 -1.55
N PRO A 120 6.31 14.38 -2.38
CA PRO A 120 6.83 14.87 -3.65
C PRO A 120 7.89 15.98 -3.50
N TYR A 121 8.06 16.52 -2.30
CA TYR A 121 9.05 17.52 -1.92
C TYR A 121 9.48 17.31 -0.47
N GLN A 122 10.55 17.98 -0.06
CA GLN A 122 10.96 17.98 1.34
C GLN A 122 10.01 18.86 2.16
N VAL A 123 9.42 18.28 3.19
CA VAL A 123 8.51 18.97 4.11
C VAL A 123 9.33 19.67 5.18
N ARG A 124 9.10 20.97 5.38
CA ARG A 124 9.76 21.77 6.40
C ARG A 124 8.81 22.38 7.44
N ALA A 125 7.52 22.38 7.13
CA ALA A 125 6.49 22.86 8.02
C ALA A 125 5.16 22.16 7.73
N PHE A 126 4.24 22.25 8.66
CA PHE A 126 2.89 21.73 8.46
C PHE A 126 1.86 22.58 9.17
N LYS A 127 0.62 22.38 8.83
CA LYS A 127 -0.54 22.97 9.47
C LYS A 127 -1.60 21.91 9.68
N ILE A 128 -2.10 21.75 10.89
CA ILE A 128 -3.23 20.87 11.19
C ILE A 128 -4.50 21.71 11.13
N TRP A 129 -5.46 21.26 10.35
CA TRP A 129 -6.74 21.96 10.22
C TRP A 129 -7.75 21.45 11.25
N GLU A 130 -8.68 22.30 11.59
CA GLU A 130 -9.73 21.91 12.54
C GLU A 130 -10.71 20.90 11.90
N ARG A 131 -11.00 21.04 10.60
CA ARG A 131 -11.86 20.16 9.81
C ARG A 131 -11.42 20.09 8.36
#